data_951b485b2b1bd57a7a39fcfcb690180c
#
_entry.id   951b485b2b1bd57a7a39fcfcb690180c
#
_cell.length_a   1.000
_cell.length_b   1.000
_cell.length_c   1.000
_cell.angle_alpha   90.00
_cell.angle_beta   90.00
_cell.angle_gamma   90.00
#
_symmetry.space_group_name_H-M   'P 1'
#
loop_
_entity.id
_entity.type
_entity.pdbx_description
1 polymer ?
#
loop_
_entity_poly.entity_id
_entity_poly.type
_entity_poly.pdbx_seq_one_letter_code
_entity_poly.pdbx_strand_id
1 'polypeptide(L)'
;MQKGQAELDDSTRQAALQAQAEKAARDQELNRQQQEKAEQKARAAQVKQLIERSRLPKLDGEDYYNFVDDKKVKRLPVNTMVRNKLSNGWLAIVRHGGGYEIIPREAALKI
;
A
#
# COMPACT_ATOMS: atom_id res chain seq x y z
N MET A 1 -58.50 -13.32 -16.69
CA MET A 1 -57.51 -12.74 -17.62
C MET A 1 -56.68 -11.65 -16.98
N GLN A 2 -57.27 -10.68 -16.32
CA GLN A 2 -56.53 -9.60 -15.69
C GLN A 2 -55.65 -10.07 -14.53
N LYS A 3 -56.09 -11.08 -13.76
CA LYS A 3 -55.25 -11.64 -12.67
C LYS A 3 -53.97 -12.28 -13.17
N GLY A 4 -54.03 -13.02 -14.28
CA GLY A 4 -52.83 -13.65 -14.83
C GLY A 4 -51.84 -12.63 -15.37
N GLN A 5 -52.33 -11.54 -15.96
CA GLN A 5 -51.43 -10.47 -16.41
C GLN A 5 -50.81 -9.72 -15.27
N ALA A 6 -51.55 -9.47 -14.18
CA ALA A 6 -51.01 -8.83 -12.99
C ALA A 6 -49.95 -9.66 -12.32
N GLU A 7 -50.13 -10.99 -12.26
CA GLU A 7 -49.14 -11.90 -11.70
C GLU A 7 -47.86 -11.97 -12.54
N LEU A 8 -48.02 -11.95 -13.88
CA LEU A 8 -46.89 -11.91 -14.79
C LEU A 8 -46.12 -10.58 -14.67
N ASP A 9 -46.86 -9.45 -14.56
CA ASP A 9 -46.23 -8.15 -14.38
C ASP A 9 -45.47 -8.06 -13.05
N ASP A 10 -46.05 -8.60 -11.97
CA ASP A 10 -45.37 -8.63 -10.67
C ASP A 10 -44.10 -9.52 -10.71
N SER A 11 -44.21 -10.66 -11.33
CA SER A 11 -43.06 -11.57 -11.48
C SER A 11 -41.96 -10.92 -12.32
N THR A 12 -42.34 -10.28 -13.43
CA THR A 12 -41.38 -9.56 -14.28
C THR A 12 -40.75 -8.38 -13.53
N ARG A 13 -41.57 -7.66 -12.77
CA ARG A 13 -41.10 -6.53 -11.98
C ARG A 13 -40.13 -6.97 -10.92
N GLN A 14 -40.41 -8.05 -10.21
CA GLN A 14 -39.46 -8.61 -9.20
C GLN A 14 -38.17 -9.05 -9.82
N ALA A 15 -38.21 -9.73 -10.96
CA ALA A 15 -37.01 -10.14 -11.68
C ALA A 15 -36.18 -8.93 -12.12
N ALA A 16 -36.84 -7.89 -12.62
CA ALA A 16 -36.17 -6.66 -13.03
C ALA A 16 -35.52 -5.94 -11.84
N LEU A 17 -36.23 -5.88 -10.71
CA LEU A 17 -35.69 -5.27 -9.49
C LEU A 17 -34.50 -6.05 -8.96
N GLN A 18 -34.56 -7.38 -8.97
CA GLN A 18 -33.44 -8.22 -8.56
C GLN A 18 -32.23 -8.03 -9.47
N ALA A 19 -32.46 -8.00 -10.79
CA ALA A 19 -31.40 -7.78 -11.76
C ALA A 19 -30.74 -6.41 -11.56
N GLN A 20 -31.53 -5.37 -11.30
CA GLN A 20 -31.00 -4.04 -11.01
C GLN A 20 -30.21 -4.02 -9.71
N ALA A 21 -30.72 -4.69 -8.67
CA ALA A 21 -30.04 -4.76 -7.39
C ALA A 21 -28.69 -5.51 -7.50
N GLU A 22 -28.67 -6.60 -8.24
CA GLU A 22 -27.44 -7.37 -8.48
C GLU A 22 -26.43 -6.56 -9.29
N LYS A 23 -26.88 -5.86 -10.31
CA LYS A 23 -26.03 -4.98 -11.10
C LYS A 23 -25.46 -3.86 -10.27
N ALA A 24 -26.32 -3.20 -9.47
CA ALA A 24 -25.88 -2.12 -8.59
C ALA A 24 -24.83 -2.62 -7.57
N ALA A 25 -25.06 -3.81 -7.00
CA ALA A 25 -24.13 -4.42 -6.06
C ALA A 25 -22.78 -4.71 -6.73
N ARG A 26 -22.79 -5.23 -7.94
CA ARG A 26 -21.57 -5.50 -8.70
C ARG A 26 -20.84 -4.22 -9.07
N ASP A 27 -21.58 -3.19 -9.50
CA ASP A 27 -21.01 -1.89 -9.84
C ASP A 27 -20.40 -1.22 -8.61
N GLN A 28 -21.06 -1.29 -7.46
CA GLN A 28 -20.54 -0.77 -6.20
C GLN A 28 -19.27 -1.50 -5.79
N GLU A 29 -19.24 -2.82 -5.88
CA GLU A 29 -18.07 -3.61 -5.55
C GLU A 29 -16.90 -3.28 -6.48
N LEU A 30 -17.16 -3.16 -7.77
CA LEU A 30 -16.13 -2.78 -8.74
C LEU A 30 -15.58 -1.39 -8.45
N ASN A 31 -16.47 -0.42 -8.16
CA ASN A 31 -16.07 0.94 -7.80
C ASN A 31 -15.24 0.95 -6.52
N ARG A 32 -15.65 0.17 -5.51
CA ARG A 32 -14.90 0.04 -4.26
C ARG A 32 -13.49 -0.50 -4.51
N GLN A 33 -13.37 -1.55 -5.32
CA GLN A 33 -12.09 -2.13 -5.68
C GLN A 33 -11.20 -1.14 -6.41
N GLN A 34 -11.76 -0.38 -7.35
CA GLN A 34 -11.03 0.63 -8.09
C GLN A 34 -10.57 1.77 -7.18
N GLN A 35 -11.40 2.20 -6.24
CA GLN A 35 -11.04 3.21 -5.25
C GLN A 35 -9.91 2.72 -4.34
N GLU A 36 -10.02 1.50 -3.84
CA GLU A 36 -8.97 0.91 -3.01
C GLU A 36 -7.63 0.83 -3.73
N LYS A 37 -7.65 0.40 -4.99
CA LYS A 37 -6.44 0.34 -5.81
C LYS A 37 -5.84 1.73 -6.03
N ALA A 38 -6.70 2.72 -6.30
CA ALA A 38 -6.26 4.10 -6.49
C ALA A 38 -5.66 4.68 -5.21
N GLU A 39 -6.29 4.42 -4.06
CA GLU A 39 -5.79 4.85 -2.75
C GLU A 39 -4.46 4.20 -2.41
N GLN A 40 -4.33 2.89 -2.65
CA GLN A 40 -3.09 2.17 -2.42
C GLN A 40 -1.97 2.71 -3.30
N LYS A 41 -2.27 2.98 -4.56
CA LYS A 41 -1.30 3.52 -5.51
C LYS A 41 -0.87 4.93 -5.11
N ALA A 42 -1.82 5.76 -4.70
CA ALA A 42 -1.54 7.12 -4.22
C ALA A 42 -0.68 7.08 -2.95
N ARG A 43 -1.01 6.19 -2.02
CA ARG A 43 -0.24 6.01 -0.78
C ARG A 43 1.17 5.53 -1.07
N ALA A 44 1.33 4.57 -1.97
CA ALA A 44 2.64 4.07 -2.38
C ALA A 44 3.48 5.20 -3.02
N ALA A 45 2.86 6.04 -3.83
CA ALA A 45 3.54 7.19 -4.43
C ALA A 45 3.97 8.22 -3.37
N GLN A 46 3.12 8.47 -2.37
CA GLN A 46 3.46 9.37 -1.26
C GLN A 46 4.62 8.83 -0.43
N VAL A 47 4.59 7.54 -0.13
CA VAL A 47 5.68 6.86 0.61
C VAL A 47 6.98 6.94 -0.19
N LYS A 48 6.91 6.68 -1.49
CA LYS A 48 8.08 6.78 -2.37
C LYS A 48 8.68 8.18 -2.35
N GLN A 49 7.86 9.22 -2.46
CA GLN A 49 8.31 10.61 -2.41
C GLN A 49 8.93 10.95 -1.04
N LEU A 50 8.31 10.47 0.03
CA LEU A 50 8.81 10.69 1.38
C LEU A 50 10.20 10.06 1.56
N ILE A 51 10.38 8.85 1.09
CA ILE A 51 11.67 8.15 1.14
C ILE A 51 12.72 8.91 0.32
N GLU A 52 12.38 9.30 -0.90
CA GLU A 52 13.30 10.02 -1.79
C GLU A 52 13.74 11.37 -1.21
N ARG A 53 12.84 12.07 -0.49
CA ARG A 53 13.16 13.33 0.16
C ARG A 53 13.96 13.16 1.43
N SER A 54 13.71 12.08 2.15
CA SER A 54 14.25 11.87 3.50
C SER A 54 15.48 10.98 3.53
N ARG A 55 15.77 10.27 2.44
CA ARG A 55 16.89 9.35 2.39
C ARG A 55 18.22 10.05 2.61
N LEU A 56 19.08 9.40 3.35
CA LEU A 56 20.43 9.86 3.52
C LEU A 56 21.24 9.57 2.25
N PRO A 57 22.23 10.42 1.92
CA PRO A 57 23.12 10.15 0.79
C PRO A 57 23.86 8.83 1.02
N LYS A 58 24.20 8.15 -0.07
CA LYS A 58 25.00 6.93 0.00
C LYS A 58 26.34 7.27 0.63
N LEU A 59 26.64 6.60 1.71
CA LEU A 59 27.87 6.82 2.46
C LEU A 59 28.89 5.76 2.04
N ASP A 60 30.10 6.19 1.69
CA ASP A 60 31.24 5.34 1.51
C ASP A 60 31.76 4.99 2.91
N GLY A 61 31.13 4.02 3.55
CA GLY A 61 31.50 3.60 4.89
C GLY A 61 32.30 2.32 4.86
N GLU A 62 33.25 2.19 5.78
CA GLU A 62 34.04 0.98 5.98
C GLU A 62 33.29 -0.05 6.82
N ASP A 63 32.20 0.37 7.47
CA ASP A 63 31.38 -0.48 8.32
C ASP A 63 30.16 -1.01 7.56
N TYR A 64 29.58 -2.06 8.11
CA TYR A 64 28.36 -2.65 7.62
C TYR A 64 27.34 -2.74 8.75
N TYR A 65 26.08 -2.49 8.41
CA TYR A 65 24.96 -2.75 9.30
C TYR A 65 24.20 -3.97 8.80
N ASN A 66 24.11 -4.99 9.66
CA ASN A 66 23.38 -6.21 9.36
C ASN A 66 21.95 -6.10 9.83
N PHE A 67 21.01 -6.49 8.96
CA PHE A 67 19.58 -6.50 9.29
C PHE A 67 18.91 -7.70 8.63
N VAL A 68 17.74 -8.07 9.13
CA VAL A 68 16.98 -9.19 8.61
C VAL A 68 15.80 -8.67 7.81
N ASP A 69 15.67 -9.13 6.57
CA ASP A 69 14.54 -8.86 5.70
C ASP A 69 14.14 -10.15 4.99
N ASP A 70 12.87 -10.50 5.08
CA ASP A 70 12.32 -11.73 4.48
C ASP A 70 13.07 -12.99 4.91
N LYS A 71 13.41 -13.10 6.20
CA LYS A 71 14.17 -14.21 6.80
C LYS A 71 15.60 -14.33 6.28
N LYS A 72 16.09 -13.35 5.54
CA LYS A 72 17.45 -13.31 5.03
C LYS A 72 18.23 -12.19 5.71
N VAL A 73 19.49 -12.46 6.04
CA VAL A 73 20.38 -11.44 6.58
C VAL A 73 20.94 -10.62 5.43
N LYS A 74 20.72 -9.31 5.50
CA LYS A 74 21.23 -8.33 4.54
C LYS A 74 22.23 -7.42 5.20
N ARG A 75 23.12 -6.83 4.41
CA ARG A 75 24.12 -5.86 4.87
C ARG A 75 24.02 -4.59 4.06
N LEU A 76 24.18 -3.45 4.76
CA LEU A 76 24.33 -2.15 4.12
C LEU A 76 25.65 -1.54 4.52
N PRO A 77 26.44 -1.00 3.56
CA PRO A 77 27.64 -0.24 3.90
C PRO A 77 27.22 1.08 4.57
N VAL A 78 27.78 1.35 5.73
CA VAL A 78 27.47 2.54 6.53
C VAL A 78 28.76 3.03 7.19
N ASN A 79 28.77 4.30 7.59
CA ASN A 79 29.85 4.79 8.44
C ASN A 79 29.51 4.53 9.93
N THR A 80 30.48 4.75 10.80
CA THR A 80 30.33 4.50 12.24
C THR A 80 29.18 5.31 12.83
N MET A 81 29.05 6.58 12.41
CA MET A 81 27.99 7.46 12.89
C MET A 81 26.61 6.94 12.54
N VAL A 82 26.40 6.53 11.27
CA VAL A 82 25.12 6.00 10.80
C VAL A 82 24.82 4.66 11.47
N ARG A 83 25.82 3.81 11.63
CA ARG A 83 25.67 2.53 12.33
C ARG A 83 25.19 2.74 13.77
N ASN A 84 25.78 3.68 14.47
CA ASN A 84 25.38 4.01 15.85
C ASN A 84 23.95 4.56 15.90
N LYS A 85 23.58 5.42 14.98
CA LYS A 85 22.21 5.97 14.89
C LYS A 85 21.18 4.89 14.55
N LEU A 86 21.51 3.95 13.68
CA LEU A 86 20.64 2.80 13.39
C LEU A 86 20.47 1.91 14.63
N SER A 87 21.54 1.66 15.33
CA SER A 87 21.52 0.84 16.56
C SER A 87 20.70 1.50 17.67
N ASN A 88 20.73 2.82 17.74
CA ASN A 88 19.97 3.60 18.74
C ASN A 88 18.52 3.87 18.31
N GLY A 89 18.12 3.47 17.13
CA GLY A 89 16.75 3.67 16.64
C GLY A 89 16.47 5.07 16.11
N TRP A 90 17.48 5.88 15.86
CA TRP A 90 17.34 7.23 15.31
C TRP A 90 17.12 7.23 13.80
N LEU A 91 17.57 6.20 13.13
CA LEU A 91 17.43 5.99 11.70
C LEU A 91 16.73 4.67 11.46
N ALA A 92 16.09 4.54 10.29
CA ALA A 92 15.40 3.33 9.87
C ALA A 92 15.85 2.93 8.47
N ILE A 93 15.82 1.63 8.21
CA ILE A 93 16.09 1.09 6.89
C ILE A 93 14.76 0.74 6.24
N VAL A 94 14.56 1.25 5.03
CA VAL A 94 13.32 0.99 4.27
C VAL A 94 13.65 0.41 2.92
N ARG A 95 12.76 -0.44 2.42
CA ARG A 95 12.88 -1.01 1.09
C ARG A 95 12.40 0.02 0.06
N HIS A 96 13.21 0.26 -0.97
CA HIS A 96 12.89 1.21 -2.02
C HIS A 96 13.57 0.82 -3.33
N GLY A 97 12.77 0.71 -4.40
CA GLY A 97 13.28 0.50 -5.75
C GLY A 97 14.20 -0.70 -5.92
N GLY A 98 13.89 -1.84 -5.31
CA GLY A 98 14.72 -3.05 -5.37
C GLY A 98 15.96 -3.03 -4.49
N GLY A 99 16.16 -1.97 -3.71
CA GLY A 99 17.24 -1.83 -2.76
C GLY A 99 16.74 -1.32 -1.42
N TYR A 100 17.66 -0.78 -0.63
CA TYR A 100 17.36 -0.25 0.69
C TYR A 100 17.85 1.18 0.81
N GLU A 101 17.08 2.00 1.51
CA GLU A 101 17.45 3.37 1.83
C GLU A 101 17.39 3.59 3.34
N ILE A 102 18.20 4.51 3.83
CA ILE A 102 18.22 4.89 5.24
C ILE A 102 17.53 6.23 5.36
N ILE A 103 16.50 6.30 6.21
CA ILE A 103 15.74 7.51 6.45
C ILE A 103 15.71 7.82 7.94
N PRO A 104 15.49 9.10 8.34
CA PRO A 104 15.30 9.44 9.73
C PRO A 104 14.08 8.73 10.32
N ARG A 105 14.13 8.45 11.61
CA ARG A 105 13.01 7.83 12.34
C ARG A 105 11.71 8.59 12.16
N GLU A 106 11.76 9.92 12.18
CA GLU A 106 10.59 10.77 12.01
C GLU A 106 9.89 10.52 10.67
N ALA A 107 10.66 10.35 9.61
CA ALA A 107 10.11 10.01 8.30
C ALA A 107 9.52 8.60 8.29
N ALA A 108 10.19 7.63 8.92
CA ALA A 108 9.70 6.26 9.02
C ALA A 108 8.36 6.17 9.74
N LEU A 109 8.13 6.99 10.75
CA LEU A 109 6.87 7.03 11.50
C LEU A 109 5.68 7.54 10.66
N LYS A 110 5.95 8.23 9.55
CA LYS A 110 4.92 8.73 8.64
C LYS A 110 4.53 7.72 7.55
N ILE A 111 5.20 6.63 7.48
CA ILE A 111 4.94 5.58 6.47
C ILE A 111 3.83 4.61 6.91
#